data_f14733e1132a6cf068887f6dafb2de99
#
_entry.id   f14733e1132a6cf068887f6dafb2de99
#
_cell.length_a   1.000
_cell.length_b   1.000
_cell.length_c   1.000
_cell.angle_alpha   90.00
_cell.angle_beta   90.00
_cell.angle_gamma   90.00
#
_symmetry.space_group_name_H-M   'P 1'
#
loop_
_entity.id
_entity.type
_entity.pdbx_description
1 polymer ?
#
loop_
_entity_poly.entity_id
_entity_poly.type
_entity_poly.pdbx_seq_one_letter_code
_entity_poly.pdbx_strand_id
1 'polypeptide(L)'
;ICNMFNAELIGVHVGEKTNKKEADLQQILSETDALKKPIKTVWQEGEPVKVILNTVIEEQIDLLILGALKKENLLKYYVGSIARKLTRKASCSILLLIKPSIVRQACKHIVVNGLKDDKTEETIRTSVLFSKNLMCKKVTIVEEISQSELQVKVDDDKSLRKATIIKERLKNREDQRVKNILKGIDSEDISIKMQSIFGTRGYSIGHYAKIKRADLLVMNAPTNVGILDRIFPHDIEYILSELPTDVLIVK
;
A
#
# COMPACT_ATOMS: atom_id res chain seq x y z
N ILE A 1 10.11 9.61 -6.51
CA ILE A 1 8.94 10.12 -5.76
C ILE A 1 9.13 11.59 -5.44
N CYS A 2 10.18 12.03 -4.71
CA CYS A 2 10.34 13.41 -4.27
C CYS A 2 10.18 14.45 -5.39
N ASN A 3 10.85 14.27 -6.53
CA ASN A 3 10.72 15.17 -7.68
C ASN A 3 9.31 15.18 -8.30
N MET A 4 8.61 14.04 -8.25
CA MET A 4 7.26 13.89 -8.83
C MET A 4 6.19 14.56 -7.98
N PHE A 5 6.37 14.53 -6.66
CA PHE A 5 5.47 15.14 -5.69
C PHE A 5 5.93 16.52 -5.21
N ASN A 6 7.05 17.03 -5.75
CA ASN A 6 7.72 18.24 -5.25
C ASN A 6 7.97 18.19 -3.73
N ALA A 7 8.21 17.00 -3.20
CA ALA A 7 8.39 16.74 -1.77
C ALA A 7 9.83 16.96 -1.31
N GLU A 8 10.02 17.19 -0.03
CA GLU A 8 11.30 17.17 0.64
C GLU A 8 11.64 15.73 1.07
N LEU A 9 12.92 15.40 1.10
CA LEU A 9 13.40 14.10 1.54
C LEU A 9 14.15 14.22 2.85
N ILE A 10 13.69 13.47 3.86
CA ILE A 10 14.37 13.35 5.15
C ILE A 10 14.87 11.91 5.29
N GLY A 11 16.18 11.74 5.39
CA GLY A 11 16.81 10.46 5.68
C GLY A 11 16.95 10.28 7.19
N VAL A 12 16.51 9.14 7.73
CA VAL A 12 16.66 8.81 9.16
C VAL A 12 17.58 7.61 9.31
N HIS A 13 18.67 7.79 10.07
CA HIS A 13 19.54 6.70 10.50
C HIS A 13 19.44 6.52 12.02
N VAL A 14 19.09 5.31 12.44
CA VAL A 14 19.05 4.97 13.86
C VAL A 14 20.35 4.25 14.27
N GLY A 15 21.12 4.90 15.11
CA GLY A 15 22.41 4.44 15.61
C GLY A 15 23.45 5.52 15.61
N GLU A 16 24.67 5.19 16.06
CA GLU A 16 25.78 6.10 16.15
C GLU A 16 26.18 6.68 14.78
N LYS A 17 26.39 7.99 14.74
CA LYS A 17 26.95 8.69 13.59
C LYS A 17 28.47 8.49 13.58
N THR A 18 28.99 7.77 12.58
CA THR A 18 30.41 7.60 12.36
C THR A 18 30.84 8.23 11.05
N ASN A 19 32.11 8.67 10.94
CA ASN A 19 32.64 9.25 9.71
C ASN A 19 32.49 8.32 8.51
N LYS A 20 32.63 7.00 8.73
CA LYS A 20 32.44 6.00 7.67
C LYS A 20 30.99 6.00 7.16
N LYS A 21 30.01 5.90 8.05
CA LYS A 21 28.58 5.89 7.67
C LYS A 21 28.16 7.20 6.98
N GLU A 22 28.72 8.32 7.42
CA GLU A 22 28.47 9.62 6.79
C GLU A 22 29.07 9.67 5.38
N ALA A 23 30.30 9.16 5.19
CA ALA A 23 30.93 9.05 3.88
C ALA A 23 30.15 8.12 2.94
N ASP A 24 29.71 6.95 3.45
CA ASP A 24 28.88 5.99 2.68
C ASP A 24 27.56 6.64 2.24
N LEU A 25 26.91 7.43 3.12
CA LEU A 25 25.69 8.17 2.76
C LEU A 25 25.97 9.23 1.70
N GLN A 26 27.04 10.01 1.85
CA GLN A 26 27.43 11.03 0.84
C GLN A 26 27.73 10.42 -0.52
N GLN A 27 28.37 9.25 -0.53
CA GLN A 27 28.60 8.51 -1.77
C GLN A 27 27.26 8.12 -2.43
N ILE A 28 26.32 7.52 -1.69
CA ILE A 28 24.99 7.17 -2.22
C ILE A 28 24.26 8.40 -2.77
N LEU A 29 24.37 9.53 -2.06
CA LEU A 29 23.73 10.77 -2.47
C LEU A 29 24.37 11.34 -3.75
N SER A 30 25.69 11.27 -3.88
CA SER A 30 26.41 11.74 -5.08
C SER A 30 26.09 10.89 -6.33
N GLU A 31 25.85 9.58 -6.14
CA GLU A 31 25.41 8.68 -7.21
C GLU A 31 23.95 8.93 -7.63
N THR A 32 23.18 9.63 -6.79
CA THR A 32 21.75 9.95 -7.02
C THR A 32 21.57 11.41 -7.45
N ASP A 33 22.23 11.85 -8.49
CA ASP A 33 22.22 13.23 -9.05
C ASP A 33 20.79 13.74 -9.44
N ALA A 34 19.78 12.95 -9.16
CA ALA A 34 18.40 13.19 -9.53
C ALA A 34 17.60 14.04 -8.52
N LEU A 35 18.14 14.37 -7.35
CA LEU A 35 17.39 15.13 -6.34
C LEU A 35 17.56 16.63 -6.56
N LYS A 36 16.44 17.29 -6.87
CA LYS A 36 16.38 18.76 -7.06
C LYS A 36 16.52 19.55 -5.75
N LYS A 37 16.30 18.90 -4.61
CA LYS A 37 16.34 19.52 -3.28
C LYS A 37 17.36 18.80 -2.40
N PRO A 38 18.02 19.52 -1.47
CA PRO A 38 18.95 18.90 -0.52
C PRO A 38 18.21 17.91 0.40
N ILE A 39 18.92 16.86 0.82
CA ILE A 39 18.39 15.88 1.77
C ILE A 39 18.74 16.33 3.18
N LYS A 40 17.72 16.46 4.04
CA LYS A 40 17.93 16.57 5.48
C LYS A 40 18.18 15.18 6.05
N THR A 41 19.22 15.01 6.85
CA THR A 41 19.55 13.73 7.49
C THR A 41 19.42 13.85 9.00
N VAL A 42 18.66 12.96 9.60
CA VAL A 42 18.51 12.80 11.05
C VAL A 42 19.30 11.58 11.50
N TRP A 43 20.25 11.79 12.41
CA TRP A 43 21.03 10.74 13.07
C TRP A 43 20.62 10.69 14.53
N GLN A 44 20.10 9.57 15.00
CA GLN A 44 19.66 9.45 16.38
C GLN A 44 19.86 8.03 16.91
N GLU A 45 20.42 7.91 18.10
CA GLU A 45 20.53 6.65 18.82
C GLU A 45 19.24 6.32 19.56
N GLY A 46 18.96 5.02 19.72
CA GLY A 46 17.81 4.57 20.49
C GLY A 46 17.09 3.36 19.89
N GLU A 47 15.88 3.13 20.38
CA GLU A 47 15.01 2.07 19.86
C GLU A 47 14.44 2.48 18.49
N PRO A 48 14.68 1.70 17.42
CA PRO A 48 14.40 2.13 16.05
C PRO A 48 12.94 2.57 15.81
N VAL A 49 11.96 1.84 16.34
CA VAL A 49 10.55 2.19 16.14
C VAL A 49 10.23 3.52 16.81
N LYS A 50 10.75 3.74 18.03
CA LYS A 50 10.51 4.97 18.78
C LYS A 50 11.15 6.19 18.10
N VAL A 51 12.41 6.05 17.68
CA VAL A 51 13.12 7.12 16.98
C VAL A 51 12.39 7.51 15.69
N ILE A 52 12.05 6.55 14.84
CA ILE A 52 11.38 6.82 13.56
C ILE A 52 9.99 7.46 13.79
N LEU A 53 9.21 6.96 14.77
CA LEU A 53 7.90 7.54 15.05
C LEU A 53 7.99 8.97 15.60
N ASN A 54 8.98 9.26 16.43
CA ASN A 54 9.22 10.63 16.90
C ASN A 54 9.60 11.54 15.73
N THR A 55 10.53 11.10 14.87
CA THR A 55 10.90 11.87 13.68
C THR A 55 9.70 12.12 12.75
N VAL A 56 8.80 11.14 12.58
CA VAL A 56 7.57 11.32 11.79
C VAL A 56 6.71 12.46 12.34
N ILE A 57 6.62 12.60 13.66
CA ILE A 57 5.83 13.66 14.31
C ILE A 57 6.57 15.01 14.27
N GLU A 58 7.84 15.02 14.67
CA GLU A 58 8.66 16.24 14.78
C GLU A 58 8.87 16.92 13.42
N GLU A 59 9.07 16.11 12.37
CA GLU A 59 9.30 16.60 11.01
C GLU A 59 8.01 16.66 10.16
N GLN A 60 6.85 16.38 10.74
CA GLN A 60 5.54 16.41 10.08
C GLN A 60 5.51 15.60 8.76
N ILE A 61 5.99 14.36 8.82
CA ILE A 61 6.14 13.49 7.66
C ILE A 61 4.78 13.05 7.12
N ASP A 62 4.54 13.26 5.82
CA ASP A 62 3.33 12.80 5.12
C ASP A 62 3.46 11.35 4.63
N LEU A 63 4.68 10.93 4.25
CA LEU A 63 4.95 9.62 3.68
C LEU A 63 6.24 9.02 4.24
N LEU A 64 6.14 7.89 4.93
CA LEU A 64 7.28 7.09 5.38
C LEU A 64 7.60 6.00 4.34
N ILE A 65 8.85 5.96 3.84
CA ILE A 65 9.28 4.96 2.87
C ILE A 65 10.15 3.92 3.56
N LEU A 66 9.82 2.64 3.40
CA LEU A 66 10.51 1.52 4.02
C LEU A 66 10.84 0.44 2.98
N GLY A 67 12.02 -0.14 3.08
CA GLY A 67 12.41 -1.32 2.29
C GLY A 67 11.86 -2.61 2.88
N ALA A 68 11.40 -3.53 2.02
CA ALA A 68 11.05 -4.88 2.40
C ALA A 68 12.30 -5.77 2.49
N LEU A 69 12.20 -6.85 3.28
CA LEU A 69 13.23 -7.88 3.38
C LEU A 69 12.94 -9.01 2.37
N LYS A 70 13.99 -9.54 1.78
CA LYS A 70 13.89 -10.72 0.92
C LYS A 70 14.05 -11.98 1.78
N LYS A 71 13.19 -12.99 1.59
CA LYS A 71 13.40 -14.32 2.20
C LYS A 71 14.57 -15.01 1.52
N GLU A 72 15.52 -15.48 2.32
CA GLU A 72 16.59 -16.34 1.83
C GLU A 72 16.00 -17.55 1.08
N ASN A 73 16.59 -17.88 -0.04
CA ASN A 73 16.17 -19.01 -0.92
C ASN A 73 14.77 -18.92 -1.55
N LEU A 74 14.06 -17.80 -1.44
CA LEU A 74 12.75 -17.58 -2.07
C LEU A 74 12.71 -16.23 -2.77
N LEU A 75 12.02 -16.16 -3.91
CA LEU A 75 11.72 -14.90 -4.60
C LEU A 75 10.54 -14.18 -3.92
N LYS A 76 10.49 -14.21 -2.58
CA LYS A 76 9.42 -13.64 -1.78
C LYS A 76 9.96 -12.51 -0.90
N TYR A 77 9.19 -11.43 -0.80
CA TYR A 77 9.48 -10.29 0.04
C TYR A 77 8.48 -10.23 1.19
N TYR A 78 8.93 -9.79 2.35
CA TYR A 78 8.11 -9.64 3.54
C TYR A 78 8.51 -8.42 4.34
N VAL A 79 7.64 -7.99 5.22
CA VAL A 79 7.87 -6.84 6.09
C VAL A 79 8.47 -7.32 7.42
N GLY A 80 9.66 -6.80 7.76
CA GLY A 80 10.34 -7.10 9.02
C GLY A 80 9.60 -6.55 10.24
N SER A 81 10.02 -6.95 11.44
CA SER A 81 9.35 -6.62 12.70
C SER A 81 9.27 -5.11 12.97
N ILE A 82 10.32 -4.35 12.65
CA ILE A 82 10.35 -2.88 12.80
C ILE A 82 9.31 -2.25 11.87
N ALA A 83 9.37 -2.56 10.58
CA ALA A 83 8.46 -2.00 9.58
C ALA A 83 6.99 -2.38 9.87
N ARG A 84 6.69 -3.60 10.37
CA ARG A 84 5.34 -3.98 10.82
C ARG A 84 4.85 -3.11 11.99
N LYS A 85 5.71 -2.83 12.97
CA LYS A 85 5.37 -1.95 14.09
C LYS A 85 5.10 -0.52 13.60
N LEU A 86 5.93 -0.02 12.67
CA LEU A 86 5.75 1.30 12.05
C LEU A 86 4.44 1.36 11.27
N THR A 87 4.13 0.35 10.46
CA THR A 87 2.87 0.26 9.68
C THR A 87 1.63 0.39 10.57
N ARG A 88 1.67 -0.16 11.78
CA ARG A 88 0.55 -0.07 12.73
C ARG A 88 0.50 1.27 13.48
N LYS A 89 1.65 1.88 13.77
CA LYS A 89 1.76 2.99 14.74
C LYS A 89 2.01 4.36 14.11
N ALA A 90 2.55 4.44 12.89
CA ALA A 90 2.83 5.72 12.25
C ALA A 90 1.54 6.52 12.01
N SER A 91 1.62 7.82 12.17
CA SER A 91 0.53 8.77 11.90
C SER A 91 0.41 9.16 10.42
N CYS A 92 1.41 8.83 9.61
CA CYS A 92 1.47 9.11 8.18
C CYS A 92 1.27 7.87 7.31
N SER A 93 1.06 8.05 6.02
CA SER A 93 1.03 6.98 5.03
C SER A 93 2.39 6.30 4.90
N ILE A 94 2.39 5.02 4.51
CA ILE A 94 3.63 4.22 4.41
C ILE A 94 3.74 3.58 3.04
N LEU A 95 4.88 3.76 2.39
CA LEU A 95 5.24 3.08 1.14
C LEU A 95 6.29 1.99 1.43
N LEU A 96 5.93 0.76 1.15
CA LEU A 96 6.79 -0.42 1.26
C LEU A 96 7.35 -0.76 -0.12
N LEU A 97 8.67 -0.75 -0.27
CA LEU A 97 9.36 -1.05 -1.54
C LEU A 97 9.97 -2.45 -1.50
N ILE A 98 9.65 -3.28 -2.50
CA ILE A 98 10.18 -4.65 -2.60
C ILE A 98 11.51 -4.73 -3.35
N LYS A 99 11.75 -3.84 -4.30
CA LYS A 99 12.97 -3.78 -5.12
C LYS A 99 13.34 -2.33 -5.40
N PRO A 100 13.85 -1.60 -4.40
CA PRO A 100 14.28 -0.23 -4.64
C PRO A 100 15.36 -0.22 -5.73
N SER A 101 15.25 0.70 -6.67
CA SER A 101 16.18 0.87 -7.78
C SER A 101 16.49 2.34 -7.98
N ILE A 102 17.76 2.66 -8.27
CA ILE A 102 18.21 4.00 -8.69
C ILE A 102 17.71 4.33 -10.11
N VAL A 103 17.48 3.31 -10.93
CA VAL A 103 16.90 3.49 -12.26
C VAL A 103 15.37 3.58 -12.14
N ARG A 104 14.81 4.68 -12.63
CA ARG A 104 13.36 4.89 -12.59
C ARG A 104 12.63 3.78 -13.33
N GLN A 105 11.76 3.10 -12.60
CA GLN A 105 10.79 2.15 -13.16
C GLN A 105 9.47 2.86 -13.40
N ALA A 106 8.89 2.69 -14.60
CA ALA A 106 7.59 3.26 -14.91
C ALA A 106 6.48 2.49 -14.17
N CYS A 107 5.63 3.20 -13.43
CA CYS A 107 4.41 2.63 -12.89
C CYS A 107 3.37 2.52 -14.01
N LYS A 108 2.95 1.32 -14.36
CA LYS A 108 2.02 1.04 -15.47
C LYS A 108 0.63 0.64 -14.98
N HIS A 109 0.54 0.10 -13.77
CA HIS A 109 -0.71 -0.40 -13.22
C HIS A 109 -0.76 -0.28 -11.70
N ILE A 110 -1.73 0.45 -11.20
CA ILE A 110 -2.04 0.55 -9.76
C ILE A 110 -3.29 -0.28 -9.47
N VAL A 111 -3.21 -1.14 -8.46
CA VAL A 111 -4.36 -1.85 -7.87
C VAL A 111 -4.70 -1.19 -6.55
N VAL A 112 -5.98 -0.91 -6.33
CA VAL A 112 -6.47 -0.20 -5.14
C VAL A 112 -7.45 -1.09 -4.39
N ASN A 113 -7.30 -1.20 -3.08
CA ASN A 113 -8.28 -1.86 -2.24
C ASN A 113 -9.54 -0.98 -2.10
N GLY A 114 -10.61 -1.41 -2.75
CA GLY A 114 -11.93 -0.78 -2.72
C GLY A 114 -12.84 -1.29 -1.61
N LEU A 115 -12.28 -1.93 -0.57
CA LEU A 115 -13.03 -2.49 0.55
C LEU A 115 -14.01 -1.46 1.14
N LYS A 116 -15.18 -1.93 1.61
CA LYS A 116 -16.13 -1.07 2.32
C LYS A 116 -15.58 -0.73 3.71
N ASP A 117 -14.99 0.45 3.82
CA ASP A 117 -14.37 1.01 5.01
C ASP A 117 -14.45 2.53 4.95
N ASP A 118 -14.45 3.20 6.09
CA ASP A 118 -14.58 4.67 6.17
C ASP A 118 -13.39 5.40 5.50
N LYS A 119 -12.23 4.75 5.42
CA LYS A 119 -11.02 5.30 4.77
C LYS A 119 -10.93 5.01 3.27
N THR A 120 -11.86 4.27 2.71
CA THR A 120 -11.77 3.85 1.29
C THR A 120 -11.80 5.03 0.34
N GLU A 121 -12.57 6.07 0.65
CA GLU A 121 -12.60 7.29 -0.16
C GLU A 121 -11.22 7.94 -0.21
N GLU A 122 -10.55 8.10 0.95
CA GLU A 122 -9.21 8.67 1.02
C GLU A 122 -8.18 7.79 0.31
N THR A 123 -8.30 6.47 0.44
CA THR A 123 -7.43 5.51 -0.26
C THR A 123 -7.57 5.62 -1.78
N ILE A 124 -8.80 5.74 -2.30
CA ILE A 124 -9.05 5.95 -3.73
C ILE A 124 -8.50 7.31 -4.18
N ARG A 125 -8.75 8.37 -3.42
CA ARG A 125 -8.25 9.73 -3.68
C ARG A 125 -6.72 9.76 -3.74
N THR A 126 -6.07 9.18 -2.76
CA THR A 126 -4.60 9.05 -2.71
C THR A 126 -4.06 8.22 -3.88
N SER A 127 -4.75 7.14 -4.26
CA SER A 127 -4.33 6.32 -5.42
C SER A 127 -4.40 7.10 -6.75
N VAL A 128 -5.41 7.95 -6.92
CA VAL A 128 -5.53 8.83 -8.09
C VAL A 128 -4.42 9.89 -8.09
N LEU A 129 -4.11 10.49 -6.93
CA LEU A 129 -2.98 11.42 -6.78
C LEU A 129 -1.66 10.75 -7.16
N PHE A 130 -1.40 9.53 -6.66
CA PHE A 130 -0.21 8.76 -7.02
C PHE A 130 -0.20 8.42 -8.53
N SER A 131 -1.33 8.02 -9.10
CA SER A 131 -1.48 7.73 -10.52
C SER A 131 -1.07 8.92 -11.39
N LYS A 132 -1.58 10.12 -11.08
CA LYS A 132 -1.23 11.37 -11.78
C LYS A 132 0.27 11.68 -11.68
N ASN A 133 0.82 11.70 -10.47
CA ASN A 133 2.23 12.04 -10.26
C ASN A 133 3.20 11.00 -10.83
N LEU A 134 2.85 9.70 -10.77
CA LEU A 134 3.64 8.62 -11.36
C LEU A 134 3.43 8.48 -12.87
N MET A 135 2.51 9.25 -13.46
CA MET A 135 2.07 9.14 -14.86
C MET A 135 1.52 7.75 -15.21
N CYS A 136 0.90 7.09 -14.23
CA CYS A 136 0.29 5.78 -14.39
C CYS A 136 -1.14 5.95 -14.93
N LYS A 137 -1.40 5.48 -16.14
CA LYS A 137 -2.71 5.66 -16.80
C LYS A 137 -3.74 4.57 -16.44
N LYS A 138 -3.35 3.54 -15.70
CA LYS A 138 -4.23 2.40 -15.40
C LYS A 138 -4.37 2.18 -13.90
N VAL A 139 -5.60 2.31 -13.42
CA VAL A 139 -5.98 2.03 -12.02
C VAL A 139 -7.09 0.99 -12.00
N THR A 140 -6.95 -0.04 -11.17
CA THR A 140 -8.02 -1.02 -10.93
C THR A 140 -8.42 -0.97 -9.47
N ILE A 141 -9.66 -0.55 -9.19
CA ILE A 141 -10.24 -0.60 -7.85
C ILE A 141 -10.85 -1.99 -7.67
N VAL A 142 -10.35 -2.73 -6.68
CA VAL A 142 -10.75 -4.11 -6.41
C VAL A 142 -11.55 -4.18 -5.12
N GLU A 143 -12.77 -4.70 -5.22
CA GLU A 143 -13.61 -4.98 -4.08
C GLU A 143 -13.55 -6.46 -3.75
N GLU A 144 -13.07 -6.76 -2.55
CA GLU A 144 -13.07 -8.13 -2.03
C GLU A 144 -14.40 -8.41 -1.34
N ILE A 145 -15.22 -9.29 -1.95
CA ILE A 145 -16.48 -9.75 -1.39
C ILE A 145 -16.22 -11.11 -0.74
N SER A 146 -16.55 -11.21 0.56
CA SER A 146 -16.39 -12.47 1.27
C SER A 146 -17.30 -13.56 0.70
N GLN A 147 -16.79 -14.78 0.58
CA GLN A 147 -17.61 -15.93 0.17
C GLN A 147 -18.79 -16.18 1.13
N SER A 148 -18.63 -15.85 2.41
CA SER A 148 -19.71 -15.95 3.39
C SER A 148 -20.91 -15.06 3.08
N GLU A 149 -20.71 -13.96 2.33
CA GLU A 149 -21.81 -13.08 1.90
C GLU A 149 -22.73 -13.72 0.86
N LEU A 150 -22.29 -14.77 0.19
CA LEU A 150 -23.12 -15.51 -0.76
C LEU A 150 -24.24 -16.29 -0.07
N GLN A 151 -24.03 -16.76 1.17
CA GLN A 151 -24.99 -17.48 2.02
C GLN A 151 -25.74 -18.63 1.32
N VAL A 152 -25.16 -19.20 0.25
CA VAL A 152 -25.76 -20.27 -0.57
C VAL A 152 -24.77 -21.39 -0.73
N LYS A 153 -25.16 -22.60 -0.33
CA LYS A 153 -24.48 -23.81 -0.79
C LYS A 153 -24.96 -24.15 -2.19
N VAL A 154 -24.03 -24.43 -3.09
CA VAL A 154 -24.35 -24.78 -4.49
C VAL A 154 -24.33 -26.30 -4.60
N ASP A 155 -25.51 -26.90 -4.58
CA ASP A 155 -25.69 -28.36 -4.64
C ASP A 155 -26.46 -28.78 -5.91
N ASP A 156 -27.16 -27.85 -6.56
CA ASP A 156 -27.96 -28.07 -7.76
C ASP A 156 -28.05 -26.82 -8.66
N ASP A 157 -28.69 -26.95 -9.82
CA ASP A 157 -28.85 -25.85 -10.78
C ASP A 157 -29.67 -24.67 -10.23
N LYS A 158 -30.61 -24.92 -9.31
CA LYS A 158 -31.42 -23.86 -8.70
C LYS A 158 -30.61 -23.04 -7.72
N SER A 159 -29.81 -23.70 -6.88
CA SER A 159 -28.88 -23.04 -5.96
C SER A 159 -27.75 -22.31 -6.69
N LEU A 160 -27.26 -22.84 -7.80
CA LEU A 160 -26.29 -22.17 -8.69
C LEU A 160 -26.87 -20.86 -9.27
N ARG A 161 -28.08 -20.89 -9.80
CA ARG A 161 -28.76 -19.69 -10.33
C ARG A 161 -28.94 -18.65 -9.22
N LYS A 162 -29.35 -19.08 -8.02
CA LYS A 162 -29.51 -18.20 -6.86
C LYS A 162 -28.19 -17.56 -6.48
N ALA A 163 -27.10 -18.34 -6.41
CA ALA A 163 -25.76 -17.83 -6.13
C ALA A 163 -25.30 -16.80 -7.17
N THR A 164 -25.58 -17.05 -8.46
CA THR A 164 -25.25 -16.11 -9.54
C THR A 164 -25.98 -14.77 -9.37
N ILE A 165 -27.29 -14.80 -9.09
CA ILE A 165 -28.06 -13.58 -8.86
C ILE A 165 -27.53 -12.79 -7.65
N ILE A 166 -27.17 -13.48 -6.56
CA ILE A 166 -26.60 -12.84 -5.37
C ILE A 166 -25.24 -12.21 -5.70
N LYS A 167 -24.36 -12.92 -6.43
CA LYS A 167 -23.08 -12.37 -6.89
C LYS A 167 -23.24 -11.09 -7.70
N GLU A 168 -24.17 -11.07 -8.65
CA GLU A 168 -24.45 -9.89 -9.47
C GLU A 168 -24.97 -8.72 -8.63
N ARG A 169 -25.86 -8.99 -7.67
CA ARG A 169 -26.38 -7.95 -6.75
C ARG A 169 -25.27 -7.36 -5.89
N LEU A 170 -24.42 -8.19 -5.30
CA LEU A 170 -23.29 -7.77 -4.49
C LEU A 170 -22.31 -6.92 -5.33
N LYS A 171 -21.95 -7.39 -6.51
CA LYS A 171 -21.11 -6.65 -7.45
C LYS A 171 -21.71 -5.29 -7.79
N ASN A 172 -22.98 -5.23 -8.19
CA ASN A 172 -23.65 -3.98 -8.57
C ASN A 172 -23.71 -2.99 -7.40
N ARG A 173 -23.93 -3.48 -6.17
CA ARG A 173 -23.89 -2.65 -4.96
C ARG A 173 -22.54 -2.01 -4.75
N GLU A 174 -21.47 -2.79 -4.84
CA GLU A 174 -20.09 -2.29 -4.65
C GLU A 174 -19.67 -1.37 -5.81
N ASP A 175 -19.94 -1.74 -7.04
CA ASP A 175 -19.70 -0.89 -8.21
C ASP A 175 -20.38 0.50 -8.06
N GLN A 176 -21.64 0.53 -7.56
CA GLN A 176 -22.34 1.80 -7.34
C GLN A 176 -21.71 2.62 -6.22
N ARG A 177 -21.26 1.97 -5.14
CA ARG A 177 -20.56 2.64 -4.05
C ARG A 177 -19.28 3.31 -4.54
N VAL A 178 -18.43 2.59 -5.27
CA VAL A 178 -17.19 3.12 -5.82
C VAL A 178 -17.45 4.22 -6.85
N LYS A 179 -18.46 4.07 -7.72
CA LYS A 179 -18.86 5.14 -8.65
C LYS A 179 -19.25 6.42 -7.92
N ASN A 180 -19.95 6.32 -6.80
CA ASN A 180 -20.32 7.50 -6.02
C ASN A 180 -19.08 8.20 -5.41
N ILE A 181 -18.10 7.45 -4.95
CA ILE A 181 -16.80 8.01 -4.47
C ILE A 181 -16.09 8.73 -5.61
N LEU A 182 -16.03 8.10 -6.80
CA LEU A 182 -15.32 8.66 -7.95
C LEU A 182 -15.93 9.96 -8.49
N LYS A 183 -17.22 10.22 -8.26
CA LYS A 183 -17.86 11.50 -8.66
C LYS A 183 -17.20 12.74 -8.03
N GLY A 184 -16.60 12.58 -6.85
CA GLY A 184 -15.90 13.65 -6.12
C GLY A 184 -14.39 13.70 -6.36
N ILE A 185 -13.87 12.90 -7.32
CA ILE A 185 -12.43 12.77 -7.57
C ILE A 185 -12.13 13.08 -9.03
N ASP A 186 -11.30 14.09 -9.28
CA ASP A 186 -10.79 14.36 -10.61
C ASP A 186 -9.83 13.25 -11.05
N SER A 187 -10.31 12.40 -11.95
CA SER A 187 -9.59 11.27 -12.52
C SER A 187 -9.44 11.34 -14.03
N GLU A 188 -9.50 12.56 -14.58
CA GLU A 188 -9.26 12.80 -15.99
C GLU A 188 -7.92 12.20 -16.43
N ASP A 189 -7.87 11.61 -17.62
CA ASP A 189 -6.72 10.90 -18.18
C ASP A 189 -6.32 9.57 -17.49
N ILE A 190 -7.07 9.07 -16.52
CA ILE A 190 -6.81 7.80 -15.87
C ILE A 190 -7.90 6.79 -16.25
N SER A 191 -7.50 5.66 -16.81
CA SER A 191 -8.41 4.52 -17.04
C SER A 191 -8.68 3.79 -15.74
N ILE A 192 -9.83 4.05 -15.12
CA ILE A 192 -10.25 3.40 -13.89
C ILE A 192 -11.16 2.23 -14.22
N LYS A 193 -10.76 1.03 -13.77
CA LYS A 193 -11.57 -0.19 -13.82
C LYS A 193 -12.00 -0.59 -12.42
N MET A 194 -13.28 -0.92 -12.25
CA MET A 194 -13.79 -1.58 -11.04
C MET A 194 -13.82 -3.10 -11.25
N GLN A 195 -13.43 -3.85 -10.23
CA GLN A 195 -13.34 -5.31 -10.29
C GLN A 195 -13.71 -5.93 -8.95
N SER A 196 -14.86 -6.58 -8.88
CA SER A 196 -15.21 -7.38 -7.72
C SER A 196 -14.56 -8.76 -7.81
N ILE A 197 -13.97 -9.22 -6.72
CA ILE A 197 -13.44 -10.56 -6.54
C ILE A 197 -14.07 -11.21 -5.30
N PHE A 198 -14.29 -12.54 -5.37
CA PHE A 198 -14.86 -13.30 -4.26
C PHE A 198 -13.77 -14.13 -3.61
N GLY A 199 -13.56 -13.97 -2.30
CA GLY A 199 -12.49 -14.68 -1.62
C GLY A 199 -12.26 -14.26 -0.18
N THR A 200 -11.04 -14.45 0.29
CA THR A 200 -10.59 -14.07 1.64
C THR A 200 -9.95 -12.69 1.59
N ARG A 201 -10.44 -11.77 2.39
CA ARG A 201 -9.94 -10.40 2.49
C ARG A 201 -8.42 -10.36 2.72
N GLY A 202 -7.76 -9.41 2.07
CA GLY A 202 -6.31 -9.22 2.13
C GLY A 202 -5.52 -10.25 1.33
N TYR A 203 -5.90 -11.53 1.38
CA TYR A 203 -5.25 -12.58 0.59
C TYR A 203 -5.59 -12.47 -0.90
N SER A 204 -6.87 -12.33 -1.21
CA SER A 204 -7.33 -12.35 -2.61
C SER A 204 -6.87 -11.14 -3.39
N ILE A 205 -6.84 -9.94 -2.79
CA ILE A 205 -6.34 -8.74 -3.46
C ILE A 205 -4.82 -8.79 -3.70
N GLY A 206 -4.04 -9.34 -2.75
CA GLY A 206 -2.61 -9.54 -2.92
C GLY A 206 -2.32 -10.48 -4.09
N HIS A 207 -3.05 -11.60 -4.16
CA HIS A 207 -2.95 -12.54 -5.26
C HIS A 207 -3.38 -11.92 -6.60
N TYR A 208 -4.47 -11.14 -6.60
CA TYR A 208 -4.92 -10.39 -7.77
C TYR A 208 -3.85 -9.41 -8.27
N ALA A 209 -3.28 -8.60 -7.40
CA ALA A 209 -2.22 -7.65 -7.75
C ALA A 209 -1.02 -8.37 -8.38
N LYS A 210 -0.61 -9.51 -7.83
CA LYS A 210 0.48 -10.35 -8.35
C LYS A 210 0.18 -10.90 -9.74
N ILE A 211 -1.01 -11.51 -9.96
CA ILE A 211 -1.43 -12.06 -11.26
C ILE A 211 -1.54 -10.94 -12.31
N LYS A 212 -2.07 -9.79 -11.94
CA LYS A 212 -2.24 -8.64 -12.83
C LYS A 212 -0.95 -7.84 -13.04
N ARG A 213 0.16 -8.27 -12.41
CA ARG A 213 1.47 -7.61 -12.47
C ARG A 213 1.33 -6.12 -12.17
N ALA A 214 0.63 -5.83 -11.07
CA ALA A 214 0.55 -4.46 -10.59
C ALA A 214 1.93 -3.97 -10.13
N ASP A 215 2.22 -2.70 -10.38
CA ASP A 215 3.46 -2.06 -9.93
C ASP A 215 3.29 -1.48 -8.52
N LEU A 216 2.04 -1.13 -8.16
CA LEU A 216 1.69 -0.61 -6.84
C LEU A 216 0.34 -1.19 -6.39
N LEU A 217 0.28 -1.67 -5.15
CA LEU A 217 -0.95 -1.98 -4.43
C LEU A 217 -1.21 -0.90 -3.39
N VAL A 218 -2.38 -0.25 -3.45
CA VAL A 218 -2.79 0.78 -2.48
C VAL A 218 -3.85 0.21 -1.56
N MET A 219 -3.64 0.33 -0.24
CA MET A 219 -4.51 -0.25 0.79
C MET A 219 -4.81 0.76 1.90
N ASN A 220 -5.96 0.57 2.56
CA ASN A 220 -6.28 1.30 3.79
C ASN A 220 -5.33 0.87 4.92
N ALA A 221 -4.92 1.81 5.75
CA ALA A 221 -4.30 1.46 7.02
C ALA A 221 -5.33 0.78 7.95
N PRO A 222 -4.89 -0.13 8.83
CA PRO A 222 -5.77 -0.74 9.83
C PRO A 222 -6.44 0.34 10.70
N THR A 223 -7.77 0.26 10.85
CA THR A 223 -8.56 1.28 11.58
C THR A 223 -8.54 1.09 13.08
N ASN A 224 -8.42 -0.13 13.58
CA ASN A 224 -8.38 -0.41 15.02
C ASN A 224 -7.49 -1.60 15.34
N VAL A 225 -6.56 -1.43 16.28
CA VAL A 225 -5.74 -2.51 16.83
C VAL A 225 -6.35 -2.92 18.17
N GLY A 226 -7.48 -3.63 18.13
CA GLY A 226 -8.12 -4.19 19.34
C GLY A 226 -7.41 -5.48 19.83
N ILE A 227 -7.77 -5.93 21.04
CA ILE A 227 -7.22 -7.18 21.62
C ILE A 227 -7.61 -8.39 20.76
N LEU A 228 -8.80 -8.38 20.15
CA LEU A 228 -9.30 -9.43 19.24
C LEU A 228 -8.51 -9.51 17.94
N ASP A 229 -7.90 -8.41 17.51
CA ASP A 229 -7.09 -8.33 16.29
C ASP A 229 -5.75 -9.07 16.40
N ARG A 230 -5.35 -9.46 17.62
CA ARG A 230 -4.18 -10.33 17.82
C ARG A 230 -4.47 -11.80 17.51
N ILE A 231 -5.74 -12.19 17.48
CA ILE A 231 -6.19 -13.58 17.28
C ILE A 231 -6.55 -13.81 15.80
N PHE A 232 -7.07 -12.79 15.13
CA PHE A 232 -7.45 -12.85 13.70
C PHE A 232 -6.52 -11.96 12.89
N PRO A 233 -5.82 -12.49 11.87
CA PRO A 233 -5.00 -11.67 11.00
C PRO A 233 -5.87 -10.62 10.30
N HIS A 234 -5.52 -9.33 10.45
CA HIS A 234 -6.10 -8.30 9.60
C HIS A 234 -5.75 -8.56 8.14
N ASP A 235 -6.61 -8.08 7.26
CA ASP A 235 -6.40 -8.16 5.81
C ASP A 235 -4.99 -7.74 5.39
N ILE A 236 -4.43 -6.72 6.05
CA ILE A 236 -3.08 -6.23 5.80
C ILE A 236 -1.98 -7.22 6.21
N GLU A 237 -2.19 -8.07 7.22
CA GLU A 237 -1.15 -9.00 7.68
C GLU A 237 -0.81 -10.06 6.63
N TYR A 238 -1.79 -10.47 5.81
CA TYR A 238 -1.53 -11.33 4.65
C TYR A 238 -0.57 -10.65 3.68
N ILE A 239 -0.82 -9.37 3.38
CA ILE A 239 0.03 -8.57 2.48
C ILE A 239 1.43 -8.38 3.08
N LEU A 240 1.53 -8.04 4.38
CA LEU A 240 2.82 -7.83 5.04
C LEU A 240 3.65 -9.11 5.20
N SER A 241 3.01 -10.28 5.18
CA SER A 241 3.71 -11.58 5.25
C SER A 241 4.31 -12.02 3.91
N GLU A 242 3.69 -11.61 2.80
CA GLU A 242 4.18 -11.82 1.44
C GLU A 242 3.74 -10.65 0.55
N LEU A 243 4.63 -9.69 0.36
CA LEU A 243 4.35 -8.51 -0.47
C LEU A 243 4.21 -8.92 -1.94
N PRO A 244 3.08 -8.63 -2.59
CA PRO A 244 2.87 -8.99 -4.00
C PRO A 244 3.63 -8.07 -4.97
N THR A 245 3.80 -6.82 -4.58
CA THR A 245 4.44 -5.71 -5.29
C THR A 245 4.80 -4.62 -4.28
N ASP A 246 5.19 -3.43 -4.72
CA ASP A 246 5.25 -2.27 -3.84
C ASP A 246 3.86 -1.99 -3.24
N VAL A 247 3.81 -1.58 -1.97
CA VAL A 247 2.53 -1.38 -1.26
C VAL A 247 2.49 -0.01 -0.60
N LEU A 248 1.47 0.78 -0.94
CA LEU A 248 1.14 2.04 -0.27
C LEU A 248 0.00 1.79 0.73
N ILE A 249 0.24 2.07 1.99
CA ILE A 249 -0.73 2.00 3.07
C ILE A 249 -1.15 3.43 3.42
N VAL A 250 -2.40 3.76 3.16
CA VAL A 250 -2.97 5.11 3.35
C VAL A 250 -3.53 5.25 4.76
N LYS A 251 -3.14 6.33 5.44
CA LYS A 251 -3.55 6.67 6.83
C LYS A 251 -4.67 7.71 6.84
#